data_e5240c19f81a4b487687397e8f95438b
#
_entry.id   e5240c19f81a4b487687397e8f95438b
#
_cell.length_a   1.000
_cell.length_b   1.000
_cell.length_c   1.000
_cell.angle_alpha   90.00
_cell.angle_beta   90.00
_cell.angle_gamma   90.00
#
_symmetry.space_group_name_H-M   'P 1'
#
loop_
_entity.id
_entity.type
_entity.pdbx_description
1 polymer ?
#
loop_
_entity_poly.entity_id
_entity_poly.type
_entity_poly.pdbx_seq_one_letter_code
_entity_poly.pdbx_strand_id
1 'polypeptide(L)'
;QAAEIGASSNASDESMIETRCVLNSHSTAETTLDSFFSRAGLVGEIDLPLEGTTNPNGYANWDIDITGYAQMRRKVELFTYMRFDAEFTFVACTPTGEVVPQLLQYMFVPPGAPKPDSRESLAWQTATNPSVFVKLSDPPAQVSVPFMSPASAYQWFYDGYPTFGEHKQEKDLEYGACPNNMM
;
A
#
# COMPACT_ATOMS: atom_id res chain seq x y z
N GLN A 1 -36.65 -12.79 21.36
CA GLN A 1 -37.25 -11.53 21.77
C GLN A 1 -36.30 -10.69 22.63
N ALA A 2 -35.50 -11.32 23.48
CA ALA A 2 -34.49 -10.61 24.27
C ALA A 2 -33.45 -9.89 23.41
N ALA A 3 -33.15 -10.44 22.26
CA ALA A 3 -32.19 -9.80 21.30
C ALA A 3 -32.80 -8.55 20.66
N GLU A 4 -34.09 -8.43 20.63
CA GLU A 4 -34.78 -7.29 20.01
C GLU A 4 -34.94 -6.11 20.97
N ILE A 5 -34.83 -6.36 22.27
CA ILE A 5 -35.02 -5.34 23.31
C ILE A 5 -34.02 -4.19 23.15
N GLY A 6 -32.76 -4.51 22.85
CA GLY A 6 -31.74 -3.51 22.66
C GLY A 6 -31.86 -2.73 21.35
N ALA A 7 -32.60 -3.25 20.40
CA ALA A 7 -32.81 -2.67 19.07
C ALA A 7 -34.23 -2.13 18.88
N SER A 8 -34.89 -1.77 19.96
CA SER A 8 -36.28 -1.29 19.93
C SER A 8 -36.39 -0.04 19.05
N SER A 9 -37.11 -0.17 17.98
CA SER A 9 -37.43 0.95 17.09
C SER A 9 -38.34 2.00 17.74
N ASN A 10 -38.99 1.64 18.84
CA ASN A 10 -39.85 2.54 19.55
C ASN A 10 -39.12 3.56 20.43
N ALA A 11 -37.83 3.37 20.62
CA ALA A 11 -37.04 4.30 21.39
C ALA A 11 -36.83 5.66 20.68
N SER A 12 -37.10 5.73 19.40
CA SER A 12 -36.87 6.95 18.63
C SER A 12 -37.89 8.05 18.93
N ASP A 13 -39.14 7.68 19.11
CA ASP A 13 -40.23 8.64 19.26
C ASP A 13 -40.45 9.13 20.69
N GLU A 14 -39.99 8.33 21.64
CA GLU A 14 -40.14 8.60 23.08
C GLU A 14 -38.78 8.79 23.76
N SER A 15 -37.76 9.08 23.02
CA SER A 15 -36.43 9.31 23.59
C SER A 15 -36.47 10.50 24.54
N MET A 16 -36.37 10.24 25.82
CA MET A 16 -36.29 11.25 26.87
C MET A 16 -34.92 11.95 26.92
N ILE A 17 -34.03 11.63 25.97
CA ILE A 17 -32.72 12.25 25.90
C ILE A 17 -32.87 13.56 25.10
N GLU A 18 -32.93 14.63 25.85
CA GLU A 18 -32.80 15.95 25.24
C GLU A 18 -31.38 16.15 24.78
N THR A 19 -31.23 16.23 23.46
CA THR A 19 -29.94 16.58 22.85
C THR A 19 -29.86 18.08 22.66
N ARG A 20 -28.77 18.67 23.14
CA ARG A 20 -28.48 20.07 22.89
C ARG A 20 -28.23 20.28 21.39
N CYS A 21 -28.92 21.19 20.78
CA CYS A 21 -28.63 21.62 19.43
C CYS A 21 -27.27 22.35 19.43
N VAL A 22 -26.28 21.73 18.83
CA VAL A 22 -24.94 22.32 18.63
C VAL A 22 -24.83 22.70 17.18
N LEU A 23 -24.67 23.98 16.91
CA LEU A 23 -24.33 24.44 15.55
C LEU A 23 -22.91 24.02 15.25
N ASN A 24 -22.76 23.08 14.36
CA ASN A 24 -21.46 22.64 13.90
C ASN A 24 -21.09 23.44 12.65
N SER A 25 -20.08 24.32 12.80
CA SER A 25 -19.56 25.14 11.72
C SER A 25 -18.54 24.46 10.82
N HIS A 26 -18.22 23.20 11.11
CA HIS A 26 -17.26 22.43 10.32
C HIS A 26 -17.91 21.84 9.07
N SER A 27 -17.17 21.89 7.95
CA SER A 27 -17.58 21.19 6.75
C SER A 27 -17.55 19.69 6.97
N THR A 28 -18.65 18.99 6.67
CA THR A 28 -18.69 17.53 6.75
C THR A 28 -17.99 16.85 5.56
N ALA A 29 -17.61 17.60 4.53
CA ALA A 29 -16.90 17.05 3.36
C ALA A 29 -15.53 16.49 3.70
N GLU A 30 -14.85 17.03 4.71
CA GLU A 30 -13.54 16.54 5.15
C GLU A 30 -13.61 15.27 6.01
N THR A 31 -14.79 14.89 6.48
CA THR A 31 -15.02 13.71 7.31
C THR A 31 -15.42 12.48 6.50
N THR A 32 -15.47 12.59 5.18
CA THR A 32 -15.75 11.46 4.31
C THR A 32 -14.57 10.47 4.28
N LEU A 33 -14.85 9.20 4.01
CA LEU A 33 -13.82 8.17 3.86
C LEU A 33 -12.85 8.50 2.73
N ASP A 34 -13.36 9.03 1.64
CA ASP A 34 -12.51 9.44 0.50
C ASP A 34 -11.50 10.50 0.93
N SER A 35 -11.93 11.53 1.64
CA SER A 35 -11.02 12.55 2.17
C SER A 35 -10.03 11.98 3.18
N PHE A 36 -10.47 11.04 4.01
CA PHE A 36 -9.63 10.41 5.01
C PHE A 36 -8.51 9.57 4.38
N PHE A 37 -8.80 8.84 3.30
CA PHE A 37 -7.82 8.00 2.60
C PHE A 37 -7.04 8.71 1.50
N SER A 38 -7.49 9.86 1.01
CA SER A 38 -6.82 10.63 -0.05
C SER A 38 -5.61 11.42 0.42
N ARG A 39 -5.15 11.22 1.63
CA ARG A 39 -3.96 11.89 2.16
C ARG A 39 -2.74 11.01 1.97
N ALA A 40 -1.71 11.59 1.38
CA ALA A 40 -0.43 10.91 1.22
C ALA A 40 0.26 10.69 2.57
N GLY A 41 0.91 9.54 2.70
CA GLY A 41 1.76 9.19 3.84
C GLY A 41 3.02 8.48 3.36
N LEU A 42 4.09 8.58 4.12
CA LEU A 42 5.32 7.85 3.84
C LEU A 42 5.07 6.35 4.04
N VAL A 43 5.41 5.54 3.04
CA VAL A 43 5.23 4.08 3.06
C VAL A 43 6.52 3.29 2.83
N GLY A 44 7.61 3.94 2.48
CA GLY A 44 8.89 3.26 2.28
C GLY A 44 10.03 4.24 2.07
N GLU A 45 11.22 3.80 2.45
CA GLU A 45 12.49 4.43 2.13
C GLU A 45 13.37 3.37 1.48
N ILE A 46 13.99 3.73 0.36
CA ILE A 46 14.80 2.80 -0.43
C ILE A 46 16.16 3.44 -0.65
N ASP A 47 17.18 2.80 -0.13
CA ASP A 47 18.57 3.19 -0.39
C ASP A 47 19.07 2.59 -1.70
N LEU A 48 19.48 3.45 -2.62
CA LEU A 48 20.15 3.06 -3.86
C LEU A 48 21.66 3.35 -3.74
N PRO A 49 22.47 2.33 -3.48
CA PRO A 49 23.92 2.52 -3.43
C PRO A 49 24.46 2.78 -4.83
N LEU A 50 25.05 3.96 -5.02
CA LEU A 50 25.52 4.41 -6.34
C LEU A 50 26.91 3.91 -6.71
N GLU A 51 27.81 3.63 -5.80
CA GLU A 51 29.11 2.99 -6.05
C GLU A 51 29.85 2.65 -4.74
N GLY A 52 30.63 1.58 -4.77
CA GLY A 52 31.58 1.28 -3.68
C GLY A 52 31.03 0.65 -2.41
N THR A 53 29.74 0.36 -2.36
CA THR A 53 29.10 -0.30 -1.23
C THR A 53 28.78 -1.78 -1.51
N THR A 54 28.30 -2.49 -0.52
CA THR A 54 28.04 -3.94 -0.52
C THR A 54 27.04 -4.41 -1.59
N ASN A 55 26.36 -3.50 -2.29
CA ASN A 55 25.47 -3.86 -3.38
C ASN A 55 25.81 -3.05 -4.66
N PRO A 56 26.76 -3.52 -5.50
CA PRO A 56 27.21 -2.81 -6.69
C PRO A 56 26.19 -2.83 -7.85
N ASN A 57 25.03 -3.39 -7.63
CA ASN A 57 24.07 -3.68 -8.71
C ASN A 57 23.30 -2.46 -9.20
N GLY A 58 23.26 -1.38 -8.44
CA GLY A 58 22.59 -0.13 -8.83
C GLY A 58 21.07 -0.28 -9.01
N TYR A 59 20.46 -1.26 -8.37
CA TYR A 59 19.02 -1.43 -8.29
C TYR A 59 18.61 -1.91 -6.91
N ALA A 60 17.37 -1.63 -6.54
CA ALA A 60 16.75 -2.13 -5.33
C ALA A 60 15.32 -2.58 -5.63
N ASN A 61 14.89 -3.62 -4.96
CA ASN A 61 13.50 -4.08 -5.00
C ASN A 61 12.81 -3.66 -3.70
N TRP A 62 11.63 -3.15 -3.85
CA TRP A 62 10.75 -2.83 -2.73
C TRP A 62 9.41 -3.54 -2.92
N ASP A 63 9.04 -4.33 -1.96
CA ASP A 63 7.70 -4.90 -1.90
C ASP A 63 6.74 -3.83 -1.39
N ILE A 64 5.66 -3.59 -2.11
CA ILE A 64 4.66 -2.60 -1.70
C ILE A 64 4.02 -3.08 -0.40
N ASP A 65 4.45 -2.49 0.68
CA ASP A 65 3.97 -2.80 2.03
C ASP A 65 3.76 -1.50 2.81
N ILE A 66 2.57 -1.33 3.31
CA ILE A 66 2.18 -0.17 4.12
C ILE A 66 2.22 -0.45 5.62
N THR A 67 2.53 -1.67 6.01
CA THR A 67 2.48 -2.11 7.42
C THR A 67 3.64 -1.59 8.25
N GLY A 68 4.73 -1.16 7.62
CA GLY A 68 5.90 -0.60 8.28
C GLY A 68 5.69 0.77 8.93
N TYR A 69 4.66 1.50 8.50
CA TYR A 69 4.37 2.86 8.98
C TYR A 69 3.06 2.87 9.75
N ALA A 70 3.17 3.04 11.05
CA ALA A 70 2.06 2.83 11.99
C ALA A 70 0.81 3.69 11.69
N GLN A 71 0.98 4.90 11.22
CA GLN A 71 -0.15 5.77 10.91
C GLN A 71 -0.95 5.30 9.70
N MET A 72 -0.29 4.92 8.63
CA MET A 72 -0.94 4.38 7.44
C MET A 72 -1.57 3.03 7.74
N ARG A 73 -0.85 2.15 8.40
CA ARG A 73 -1.33 0.86 8.85
C ARG A 73 -2.61 0.98 9.68
N ARG A 74 -2.64 1.91 10.65
CA ARG A 74 -3.82 2.11 11.50
C ARG A 74 -5.03 2.58 10.71
N LYS A 75 -4.83 3.40 9.69
CA LYS A 75 -5.92 3.85 8.81
C LYS A 75 -6.53 2.69 8.02
N VAL A 76 -5.70 1.86 7.41
CA VAL A 76 -6.18 0.76 6.56
C VAL A 76 -6.77 -0.38 7.38
N GLU A 77 -6.28 -0.61 8.59
CA GLU A 77 -6.81 -1.63 9.50
C GLU A 77 -8.19 -1.30 10.08
N LEU A 78 -8.76 -0.15 9.73
CA LEU A 78 -10.16 0.14 10.02
C LEU A 78 -11.10 -0.87 9.36
N PHE A 79 -10.67 -1.45 8.25
CA PHE A 79 -11.42 -2.46 7.50
C PHE A 79 -10.62 -3.76 7.38
N THR A 80 -11.32 -4.88 7.34
CA THR A 80 -10.72 -6.20 7.08
C THR A 80 -10.39 -6.39 5.62
N TYR A 81 -11.25 -5.87 4.74
CA TYR A 81 -11.10 -5.93 3.29
C TYR A 81 -11.14 -4.54 2.71
N MET A 82 -10.30 -4.28 1.72
CA MET A 82 -10.29 -3.02 1.01
C MET A 82 -10.11 -3.24 -0.49
N ARG A 83 -10.76 -2.40 -1.26
CA ARG A 83 -10.58 -2.31 -2.70
C ARG A 83 -10.28 -0.86 -3.06
N PHE A 84 -9.11 -0.60 -3.62
CA PHE A 84 -8.66 0.75 -3.93
C PHE A 84 -7.65 0.75 -5.07
N ASP A 85 -7.54 1.88 -5.72
CA ASP A 85 -6.42 2.23 -6.56
C ASP A 85 -5.42 3.03 -5.73
N ALA A 86 -4.14 2.85 -5.96
CA ALA A 86 -3.10 3.50 -5.18
C ALA A 86 -2.32 4.50 -6.04
N GLU A 87 -2.07 5.67 -5.51
CA GLU A 87 -1.15 6.65 -6.10
C GLU A 87 0.16 6.65 -5.32
N PHE A 88 1.26 6.45 -6.02
CA PHE A 88 2.60 6.52 -5.44
C PHE A 88 3.34 7.73 -5.97
N THR A 89 3.97 8.45 -5.06
CA THR A 89 4.87 9.55 -5.40
C THR A 89 6.28 9.19 -4.96
N PHE A 90 7.19 9.14 -5.90
CA PHE A 90 8.59 8.84 -5.66
C PHE A 90 9.39 10.14 -5.59
N VAL A 91 9.97 10.37 -4.44
CA VAL A 91 10.88 11.51 -4.19
C VAL A 91 12.28 10.95 -4.07
N ALA A 92 13.15 11.33 -4.99
CA ALA A 92 14.55 10.94 -4.93
C ALA A 92 15.39 12.11 -4.41
N CYS A 93 16.28 11.83 -3.49
CA CYS A 93 17.22 12.81 -2.95
C CYS A 93 18.60 12.19 -2.76
N THR A 94 19.63 13.02 -2.83
CA THR A 94 20.97 12.62 -2.46
C THR A 94 21.23 13.01 -0.99
N PRO A 95 22.08 12.27 -0.26
CA PRO A 95 22.43 12.62 1.13
C PRO A 95 23.03 14.01 1.29
N THR A 96 23.73 14.48 0.25
CA THR A 96 24.38 15.80 0.24
C THR A 96 23.44 16.91 -0.20
N GLY A 97 22.25 16.60 -0.71
CA GLY A 97 21.34 17.57 -1.30
C GLY A 97 21.81 18.12 -2.66
N GLU A 98 22.90 17.62 -3.19
CA GLU A 98 23.37 18.01 -4.52
C GLU A 98 22.54 17.34 -5.62
N VAL A 99 22.23 18.10 -6.66
CA VAL A 99 21.55 17.59 -7.84
C VAL A 99 22.58 16.97 -8.76
N VAL A 100 22.61 15.63 -8.81
CA VAL A 100 23.45 14.90 -9.77
C VAL A 100 22.63 14.54 -11.01
N PRO A 101 23.24 14.55 -12.19
CA PRO A 101 22.55 14.20 -13.44
C PRO A 101 22.36 12.68 -13.54
N GLN A 102 21.53 12.14 -12.68
CA GLN A 102 21.20 10.71 -12.60
C GLN A 102 19.82 10.46 -13.18
N LEU A 103 19.72 9.43 -14.00
CA LEU A 103 18.45 8.90 -14.49
C LEU A 103 18.05 7.71 -13.63
N LEU A 104 16.86 7.77 -13.08
CA LEU A 104 16.23 6.71 -12.30
C LEU A 104 15.14 6.05 -13.12
N GLN A 105 15.03 4.75 -13.01
CA GLN A 105 13.92 3.98 -13.56
C GLN A 105 13.13 3.37 -12.42
N TYR A 106 11.83 3.63 -12.42
CA TYR A 106 10.87 2.97 -11.55
C TYR A 106 10.07 1.98 -12.39
N MET A 107 10.24 0.70 -12.12
CA MET A 107 9.51 -0.36 -12.79
C MET A 107 8.55 -1.03 -11.82
N PHE A 108 7.30 -1.10 -12.22
CA PHE A 108 6.29 -1.83 -11.47
C PHE A 108 6.31 -3.31 -11.87
N VAL A 109 6.40 -4.18 -10.88
CA VAL A 109 6.30 -5.62 -11.07
C VAL A 109 4.90 -6.05 -10.62
N PRO A 110 3.97 -6.33 -11.55
CA PRO A 110 2.62 -6.73 -11.17
C PRO A 110 2.60 -8.09 -10.47
N PRO A 111 1.54 -8.39 -9.69
CA PRO A 111 1.39 -9.70 -9.06
C PRO A 111 1.49 -10.84 -10.05
N GLY A 112 2.27 -11.87 -9.73
CA GLY A 112 2.52 -13.02 -10.60
C GLY A 112 3.70 -12.88 -11.55
N ALA A 113 4.24 -11.69 -11.75
CA ALA A 113 5.49 -11.50 -12.49
C ALA A 113 6.71 -11.82 -11.61
N PRO A 114 7.80 -12.36 -12.17
CA PRO A 114 9.01 -12.64 -11.42
C PRO A 114 9.69 -11.35 -10.98
N LYS A 115 10.23 -11.35 -9.76
CA LYS A 115 11.07 -10.25 -9.30
C LYS A 115 12.40 -10.26 -10.07
N PRO A 116 12.90 -9.09 -10.50
CA PRO A 116 14.24 -9.02 -11.06
C PRO A 116 15.29 -9.40 -10.00
N ASP A 117 16.19 -10.28 -10.37
CA ASP A 117 17.29 -10.74 -9.53
C ASP A 117 18.64 -10.13 -9.94
N SER A 118 18.69 -9.50 -11.09
CA SER A 118 19.86 -8.89 -11.68
C SER A 118 19.50 -7.64 -12.48
N ARG A 119 20.51 -6.84 -12.80
CA ARG A 119 20.37 -5.67 -13.66
C ARG A 119 19.93 -6.06 -15.08
N GLU A 120 20.41 -7.20 -15.57
CA GLU A 120 20.07 -7.73 -16.88
C GLU A 120 18.60 -8.18 -16.92
N SER A 121 18.17 -8.92 -15.92
CA SER A 121 16.79 -9.36 -15.76
C SER A 121 15.82 -8.16 -15.65
N LEU A 122 16.19 -7.12 -14.94
CA LEU A 122 15.43 -5.87 -14.87
C LEU A 122 15.29 -5.22 -16.25
N ALA A 123 16.37 -5.15 -17.01
CA ALA A 123 16.36 -4.57 -18.36
C ALA A 123 15.43 -5.34 -19.30
N TRP A 124 15.41 -6.65 -19.25
CA TRP A 124 14.52 -7.46 -20.09
C TRP A 124 13.06 -7.34 -19.70
N GLN A 125 12.79 -7.24 -18.43
CA GLN A 125 11.41 -7.11 -17.91
C GLN A 125 10.79 -5.75 -18.24
N THR A 126 11.57 -4.75 -18.60
CA THR A 126 11.03 -3.45 -19.04
C THR A 126 10.18 -3.54 -20.30
N ALA A 127 10.36 -4.60 -21.09
CA ALA A 127 9.54 -4.84 -22.28
C ALA A 127 8.08 -5.25 -21.93
N THR A 128 7.88 -5.83 -20.76
CA THR A 128 6.58 -6.37 -20.34
C THR A 128 5.97 -5.60 -19.17
N ASN A 129 6.80 -4.99 -18.34
CA ASN A 129 6.36 -4.27 -17.14
C ASN A 129 6.33 -2.77 -17.39
N PRO A 130 5.32 -2.06 -16.89
CA PRO A 130 5.29 -0.60 -17.00
C PRO A 130 6.43 0.01 -16.19
N SER A 131 7.11 0.98 -16.78
CA SER A 131 8.19 1.69 -16.14
C SER A 131 8.16 3.18 -16.46
N VAL A 132 8.72 3.97 -15.56
CA VAL A 132 8.84 5.42 -15.68
C VAL A 132 10.29 5.81 -15.47
N PHE A 133 10.80 6.69 -16.33
CA PHE A 133 12.13 7.26 -16.23
C PHE A 133 12.06 8.69 -15.73
N VAL A 134 12.81 8.99 -14.70
CA VAL A 134 12.83 10.29 -14.04
C VAL A 134 14.27 10.71 -13.81
N LYS A 135 14.60 11.95 -14.14
CA LYS A 135 15.87 12.54 -13.72
C LYS A 135 15.78 12.98 -12.27
N LEU A 136 16.88 12.89 -11.55
CA LEU A 136 16.94 13.33 -10.16
C LEU A 136 16.59 14.83 -9.98
N SER A 137 16.80 15.62 -11.03
CA SER A 137 16.47 17.05 -11.07
C SER A 137 15.00 17.36 -11.39
N ASP A 138 14.24 16.33 -11.82
CA ASP A 138 12.84 16.50 -12.18
C ASP A 138 11.96 16.55 -10.92
N PRO A 139 10.74 17.08 -11.02
CA PRO A 139 9.75 16.95 -9.97
C PRO A 139 9.50 15.48 -9.61
N PRO A 140 9.00 15.19 -8.40
CA PRO A 140 8.67 13.83 -7.98
C PRO A 140 7.81 13.10 -9.00
N ALA A 141 8.14 11.83 -9.27
CA ALA A 141 7.34 11.00 -10.16
C ALA A 141 6.10 10.50 -9.45
N GLN A 142 4.95 10.64 -10.10
CA GLN A 142 3.68 10.12 -9.62
C GLN A 142 3.19 9.02 -10.56
N VAL A 143 2.80 7.88 -9.99
CA VAL A 143 2.26 6.74 -10.71
C VAL A 143 1.02 6.24 -10.03
N SER A 144 0.05 5.81 -10.83
CA SER A 144 -1.18 5.17 -10.36
C SER A 144 -1.11 3.67 -10.59
N VAL A 145 -1.40 2.92 -9.55
CA VAL A 145 -1.51 1.45 -9.61
C VAL A 145 -2.96 1.09 -9.35
N PRO A 146 -3.67 0.50 -10.34
CA PRO A 146 -5.04 0.10 -10.16
C PRO A 146 -5.14 -1.12 -9.23
N PHE A 147 -6.35 -1.40 -8.75
CA PHE A 147 -6.62 -2.62 -8.03
C PHE A 147 -6.24 -3.83 -8.89
N MET A 148 -5.34 -4.66 -8.37
CA MET A 148 -4.86 -5.88 -9.02
C MET A 148 -4.87 -7.04 -8.02
N SER A 149 -5.90 -7.85 -8.06
CA SER A 149 -6.00 -9.07 -7.28
C SER A 149 -6.95 -10.03 -7.97
N PRO A 150 -6.70 -11.35 -7.95
CA PRO A 150 -7.68 -12.35 -8.39
C PRO A 150 -8.88 -12.42 -7.44
N ALA A 151 -8.74 -11.95 -6.21
CA ALA A 151 -9.83 -11.80 -5.26
C ALA A 151 -10.63 -10.51 -5.51
N SER A 152 -11.81 -10.41 -4.96
CA SER A 152 -12.67 -9.23 -5.10
C SER A 152 -12.20 -8.03 -4.28
N ALA A 153 -11.34 -8.23 -3.29
CA ALA A 153 -10.76 -7.20 -2.43
C ALA A 153 -9.43 -7.66 -1.86
N TYR A 154 -8.59 -6.71 -1.45
CA TYR A 154 -7.40 -7.00 -0.67
C TYR A 154 -7.76 -7.39 0.76
N GLN A 155 -7.00 -8.34 1.31
CA GLN A 155 -7.12 -8.80 2.69
C GLN A 155 -5.94 -8.29 3.50
N TRP A 156 -6.23 -7.63 4.63
CA TRP A 156 -5.17 -7.23 5.58
C TRP A 156 -4.76 -8.37 6.50
N PHE A 157 -5.67 -9.31 6.72
CA PHE A 157 -5.47 -10.46 7.58
C PHE A 157 -5.79 -11.73 6.79
N TYR A 158 -4.92 -12.71 6.90
CA TYR A 158 -5.06 -14.00 6.24
C TYR A 158 -4.81 -15.12 7.23
N ASP A 159 -5.80 -15.98 7.43
CA ASP A 159 -5.73 -17.13 8.32
C ASP A 159 -5.34 -18.38 7.55
N GLY A 160 -4.06 -18.50 7.22
CA GLY A 160 -3.56 -19.61 6.42
C GLY A 160 -2.09 -19.47 6.03
N TYR A 161 -1.69 -20.28 5.07
CA TYR A 161 -0.35 -20.28 4.49
C TYR A 161 -0.34 -19.68 3.08
N PRO A 162 0.80 -19.14 2.63
CA PRO A 162 0.89 -18.46 1.33
C PRO A 162 0.82 -19.39 0.13
N THR A 163 0.86 -20.70 0.31
CA THR A 163 0.84 -21.69 -0.76
C THR A 163 -0.22 -22.74 -0.53
N PHE A 164 -0.80 -23.21 -1.65
CA PHE A 164 -1.70 -24.35 -1.68
C PHE A 164 -0.96 -25.55 -2.28
N GLY A 165 -1.17 -26.74 -1.74
CA GLY A 165 -0.58 -27.98 -2.24
C GLY A 165 0.41 -28.65 -1.30
N GLU A 166 1.22 -29.57 -1.83
CA GLU A 166 2.22 -30.26 -1.02
C GLU A 166 3.27 -29.30 -0.48
N HIS A 167 3.33 -29.21 0.82
CA HIS A 167 4.31 -28.38 1.52
C HIS A 167 5.67 -29.04 1.43
N LYS A 168 6.61 -28.38 0.80
CA LYS A 168 7.97 -28.91 0.70
C LYS A 168 8.69 -28.92 2.04
N GLN A 169 8.46 -27.97 2.91
CA GLN A 169 8.90 -27.95 4.30
C GLN A 169 8.11 -26.91 5.08
N GLU A 170 7.53 -27.28 6.19
CA GLU A 170 6.77 -26.35 7.06
C GLU A 170 7.61 -25.20 7.63
N LYS A 171 8.93 -25.32 7.60
CA LYS A 171 9.86 -24.32 8.14
C LYS A 171 9.99 -23.06 7.29
N ASP A 172 9.62 -23.13 6.01
CA ASP A 172 9.78 -22.02 5.06
C ASP A 172 8.45 -21.28 4.78
N LEU A 173 7.39 -21.69 5.46
CA LEU A 173 6.05 -21.13 5.27
C LEU A 173 5.66 -20.30 6.49
N GLU A 174 5.49 -19.01 6.28
CA GLU A 174 5.02 -18.09 7.30
C GLU A 174 3.48 -18.13 7.38
N TYR A 175 2.95 -18.56 8.53
CA TYR A 175 1.52 -18.53 8.78
C TYR A 175 1.02 -17.08 8.84
N GLY A 176 -0.09 -16.82 8.20
CA GLY A 176 -0.68 -15.48 8.13
C GLY A 176 -0.16 -14.62 6.98
N ALA A 177 0.83 -15.09 6.24
CA ALA A 177 1.27 -14.41 5.02
C ALA A 177 0.28 -14.70 3.87
N CYS A 178 -0.30 -13.66 3.32
CA CYS A 178 -1.17 -13.79 2.17
C CYS A 178 -0.38 -14.21 0.92
N PRO A 179 -0.89 -15.11 0.08
CA PRO A 179 -0.24 -15.45 -1.17
C PRO A 179 0.02 -14.21 -2.03
N ASN A 180 1.21 -14.11 -2.60
CA ASN A 180 1.63 -12.94 -3.40
C ASN A 180 0.72 -12.65 -4.59
N ASN A 181 -0.06 -13.62 -5.03
CA ASN A 181 -1.02 -13.45 -6.11
C ASN A 181 -2.42 -12.99 -5.65
N MET A 182 -2.61 -12.80 -4.36
CA MET A 182 -3.87 -12.32 -3.77
C MET A 182 -3.78 -10.90 -3.18
N MET A 183 -2.57 -10.34 -3.13
CA MET A 183 -2.31 -8.95 -2.75
C MET A 183 -2.03 -8.10 -3.95
#